data_f12581ace8c861f59876230bb4f5c227
#
_entry.id   f12581ace8c861f59876230bb4f5c227
#
_cell.length_a   1.000
_cell.length_b   1.000
_cell.length_c   1.000
_cell.angle_alpha   90.00
_cell.angle_beta   90.00
_cell.angle_gamma   90.00
#
_symmetry.space_group_name_H-M   'P 1'
#
loop_
_entity.id
_entity.type
_entity.pdbx_description
1 polymer ?
#
loop_
_entity_poly.entity_id
_entity_poly.type
_entity_poly.pdbx_seq_one_letter_code
_entity_poly.pdbx_strand_id
1 'polypeptide(L)'
;MKKLLPQASLLRLLVLPLLLLAMPSGRGALLSPLASPPDWSTLHRFSGVITASEFERLLRQVYVPDGSWRQWISLTPGQAIITPHDGATPVILPLASTESATKIPSRFWKERGQRSPQPGKPLAGLRIAIDPGHLGGKFARMEARWFQIGHSRPVEEGEMTLIVAKILKKKLEAMGAEVWLTRSRNGATTSLRPDKLKKAAALSLQEEGAPLSRTRLEFEAERLFYRVGEIRNRARLVNSVIRPDLVVCLHFNAEEWGNPARPTLTDKNHLHLLLSGGMSGNELLHEDERYTMLVKLLGGTHREELGASEAVARSLATATGLSPFTYHSANAIPASSNPYLWIRNLLANRLFECPVVYCEPYVMNSKPVFNRVQLADYEGRRNVGGLSLPSIYREYADAVAQGLADYYGGAAN
;
A
#
# COMPACT_ATOMS: atom_id res chain seq x y z
N MET A 1 10.34 -35.13 -66.17
CA MET A 1 10.04 -33.69 -65.91
C MET A 1 8.56 -33.54 -65.57
N LYS A 2 8.21 -33.46 -64.30
CA LYS A 2 6.86 -33.07 -63.86
C LYS A 2 7.04 -31.97 -62.82
N LYS A 3 6.53 -30.78 -63.14
CA LYS A 3 6.53 -29.57 -62.32
C LYS A 3 5.52 -29.76 -61.21
N LEU A 4 5.92 -29.62 -59.94
CA LEU A 4 5.06 -29.48 -58.78
C LEU A 4 4.80 -27.98 -58.52
N LEU A 5 3.53 -27.61 -58.48
CA LEU A 5 3.03 -26.28 -58.04
C LEU A 5 2.97 -26.24 -56.54
N PRO A 6 3.24 -25.09 -55.89
CA PRO A 6 3.11 -24.95 -54.43
C PRO A 6 1.67 -24.74 -54.00
N GLN A 7 1.25 -25.49 -52.99
CA GLN A 7 -0.03 -25.30 -52.33
C GLN A 7 -0.03 -24.02 -51.45
N ALA A 8 -0.96 -23.13 -51.74
CA ALA A 8 -1.24 -21.95 -50.93
C ALA A 8 -1.99 -22.37 -49.64
N SER A 9 -1.37 -22.17 -48.50
CA SER A 9 -2.01 -22.36 -47.17
C SER A 9 -2.97 -21.20 -46.93
N LEU A 10 -4.27 -21.50 -46.94
CA LEU A 10 -5.31 -20.57 -46.48
C LEU A 10 -5.24 -20.47 -44.93
N LEU A 11 -4.74 -19.33 -44.44
CA LEU A 11 -4.82 -18.97 -43.04
C LEU A 11 -6.27 -18.58 -42.72
N ARG A 12 -7.05 -19.48 -42.11
CA ARG A 12 -8.36 -19.17 -41.59
C ARG A 12 -8.21 -18.30 -40.34
N LEU A 13 -8.47 -17.00 -40.47
CA LEU A 13 -8.72 -16.12 -39.34
C LEU A 13 -9.97 -16.62 -38.60
N LEU A 14 -9.77 -17.25 -37.44
CA LEU A 14 -10.82 -17.48 -36.46
C LEU A 14 -11.14 -16.11 -35.81
N VAL A 15 -12.18 -15.46 -36.32
CA VAL A 15 -12.83 -14.34 -35.62
C VAL A 15 -13.59 -14.97 -34.43
N LEU A 16 -12.99 -14.93 -33.24
CA LEU A 16 -13.73 -15.23 -32.00
C LEU A 16 -14.77 -14.10 -31.84
N PRO A 17 -16.07 -14.46 -31.71
CA PRO A 17 -17.03 -13.46 -31.33
C PRO A 17 -16.72 -13.02 -29.90
N LEU A 18 -16.51 -11.71 -29.71
CA LEU A 18 -16.49 -11.06 -28.41
C LEU A 18 -17.88 -11.26 -27.80
N LEU A 19 -18.03 -12.31 -26.96
CA LEU A 19 -19.21 -12.45 -26.12
C LEU A 19 -19.14 -11.25 -25.14
N LEU A 20 -19.85 -10.20 -25.44
CA LEU A 20 -20.36 -9.25 -24.45
C LEU A 20 -21.25 -10.06 -23.52
N LEU A 21 -20.66 -10.59 -22.44
CA LEU A 21 -21.41 -11.11 -21.32
C LEU A 21 -22.26 -9.95 -20.81
N ALA A 22 -23.55 -9.96 -21.15
CA ALA A 22 -24.54 -9.13 -20.50
C ALA A 22 -24.45 -9.40 -19.02
N MET A 23 -23.96 -8.43 -18.26
CA MET A 23 -23.91 -8.51 -16.79
C MET A 23 -25.36 -8.69 -16.32
N PRO A 24 -25.68 -9.67 -15.47
CA PRO A 24 -27.02 -9.82 -14.94
C PRO A 24 -27.36 -8.53 -14.17
N SER A 25 -28.41 -7.85 -14.59
CA SER A 25 -29.04 -6.75 -13.88
C SER A 25 -29.46 -7.21 -12.50
N GLY A 26 -28.89 -6.60 -11.45
CA GLY A 26 -29.26 -6.83 -10.06
C GLY A 26 -28.21 -7.58 -9.21
N ARG A 27 -26.93 -7.24 -9.32
CA ARG A 27 -25.95 -7.66 -8.32
C ARG A 27 -26.15 -6.82 -7.05
N GLY A 28 -26.55 -7.48 -5.95
CA GLY A 28 -26.45 -6.89 -4.62
C GLY A 28 -25.03 -6.43 -4.29
N ALA A 29 -24.84 -5.77 -3.15
CA ALA A 29 -23.54 -5.28 -2.69
C ALA A 29 -22.46 -6.38 -2.76
N LEU A 30 -21.44 -6.18 -3.59
CA LEU A 30 -20.25 -7.02 -3.61
C LEU A 30 -19.23 -6.42 -2.64
N LEU A 31 -18.74 -7.22 -1.71
CA LEU A 31 -17.73 -6.80 -0.72
C LEU A 31 -16.44 -7.58 -0.94
N SER A 32 -15.31 -6.93 -0.77
CA SER A 32 -14.04 -7.63 -0.76
C SER A 32 -13.91 -8.55 0.46
N PRO A 33 -13.06 -9.59 0.42
CA PRO A 33 -13.00 -10.59 1.48
C PRO A 33 -12.83 -9.99 2.87
N LEU A 34 -13.63 -10.48 3.83
CA LEU A 34 -13.65 -10.04 5.23
C LEU A 34 -14.01 -8.55 5.44
N ALA A 35 -14.54 -7.89 4.43
CA ALA A 35 -15.08 -6.54 4.58
C ALA A 35 -16.45 -6.55 5.26
N SER A 36 -16.81 -5.41 5.85
CA SER A 36 -18.17 -5.10 6.28
C SER A 36 -18.78 -4.06 5.34
N PRO A 37 -20.11 -4.07 5.13
CA PRO A 37 -20.77 -3.02 4.37
C PRO A 37 -20.43 -1.63 4.94
N PRO A 38 -20.05 -0.67 4.09
CA PRO A 38 -19.76 0.67 4.54
C PRO A 38 -21.03 1.44 4.88
N ASP A 39 -20.95 2.34 5.85
CA ASP A 39 -21.98 3.33 6.08
C ASP A 39 -21.73 4.54 5.16
N TRP A 40 -22.38 4.52 4.01
CA TRP A 40 -22.29 5.57 2.99
C TRP A 40 -22.75 6.94 3.45
N SER A 41 -23.64 7.02 4.46
CA SER A 41 -24.11 8.29 5.01
C SER A 41 -22.98 9.11 5.64
N THR A 42 -21.92 8.45 6.08
CA THR A 42 -20.74 9.09 6.67
C THR A 42 -19.95 9.95 5.69
N LEU A 43 -20.12 9.78 4.36
CA LEU A 43 -19.51 10.64 3.36
C LEU A 43 -20.01 12.09 3.43
N HIS A 44 -21.20 12.36 4.00
CA HIS A 44 -21.71 13.72 4.18
C HIS A 44 -20.80 14.61 5.04
N ARG A 45 -19.93 14.02 5.88
CA ARG A 45 -18.88 14.76 6.62
C ARG A 45 -17.90 15.49 5.70
N PHE A 46 -17.84 15.12 4.43
CA PHE A 46 -16.98 15.72 3.41
C PHE A 46 -17.73 16.69 2.48
N SER A 47 -18.94 17.12 2.81
CA SER A 47 -19.69 18.07 1.98
C SER A 47 -18.97 19.40 1.85
N GLY A 48 -18.67 19.80 0.62
CA GLY A 48 -18.02 21.08 0.30
C GLY A 48 -16.51 21.12 0.53
N VAL A 49 -15.85 19.98 0.69
CA VAL A 49 -14.37 19.92 0.92
C VAL A 49 -13.55 19.99 -0.36
N ILE A 50 -14.16 19.79 -1.52
CA ILE A 50 -13.48 19.70 -2.80
C ILE A 50 -14.35 20.26 -3.93
N THR A 51 -13.75 20.84 -4.97
CA THR A 51 -14.45 21.24 -6.19
C THR A 51 -14.67 20.06 -7.13
N ALA A 52 -15.61 20.16 -8.06
CA ALA A 52 -15.85 19.11 -9.06
C ALA A 52 -14.62 18.87 -9.95
N SER A 53 -13.91 19.93 -10.34
CA SER A 53 -12.70 19.84 -11.14
C SER A 53 -11.56 19.10 -10.43
N GLU A 54 -11.33 19.41 -9.15
CA GLU A 54 -10.27 18.76 -8.37
C GLU A 54 -10.65 17.31 -8.06
N PHE A 55 -11.93 17.03 -7.79
CA PHE A 55 -12.41 15.67 -7.57
C PHE A 55 -12.19 14.81 -8.83
N GLU A 56 -12.58 15.32 -10.01
CA GLU A 56 -12.34 14.61 -11.29
C GLU A 56 -10.84 14.43 -11.57
N ARG A 57 -10.04 15.46 -11.33
CA ARG A 57 -8.58 15.39 -11.50
C ARG A 57 -7.97 14.26 -10.67
N LEU A 58 -8.32 14.17 -9.39
CA LEU A 58 -7.82 13.11 -8.49
C LEU A 58 -8.29 11.72 -8.92
N LEU A 59 -9.57 11.59 -9.33
CA LEU A 59 -10.06 10.32 -9.86
C LEU A 59 -9.25 9.87 -11.08
N ARG A 60 -9.00 10.77 -12.03
CA ARG A 60 -8.33 10.46 -13.29
C ARG A 60 -6.82 10.26 -13.18
N GLN A 61 -6.14 11.01 -12.31
CA GLN A 61 -4.68 11.02 -12.25
C GLN A 61 -4.11 10.17 -11.12
N VAL A 62 -4.90 9.90 -10.07
CA VAL A 62 -4.43 9.24 -8.87
C VAL A 62 -5.20 7.96 -8.59
N TYR A 63 -6.52 8.06 -8.41
CA TYR A 63 -7.28 6.96 -7.83
C TYR A 63 -7.76 5.92 -8.83
N VAL A 64 -8.26 6.33 -10.01
CA VAL A 64 -8.87 5.43 -11.01
C VAL A 64 -8.54 5.89 -12.44
N PRO A 65 -7.28 5.73 -12.87
CA PRO A 65 -6.80 6.30 -14.15
C PRO A 65 -7.47 5.72 -15.39
N ASP A 66 -7.98 4.48 -15.33
CA ASP A 66 -8.68 3.81 -16.43
C ASP A 66 -10.08 4.39 -16.72
N GLY A 67 -10.56 5.31 -15.88
CA GLY A 67 -11.83 5.99 -16.02
C GLY A 67 -13.07 5.17 -15.65
N SER A 68 -12.90 3.95 -15.15
CA SER A 68 -14.00 3.05 -14.74
C SER A 68 -14.84 3.60 -13.58
N TRP A 69 -14.34 4.61 -12.85
CA TRP A 69 -15.09 5.30 -11.81
C TRP A 69 -16.42 5.90 -12.30
N ARG A 70 -16.54 6.23 -13.60
CA ARG A 70 -17.76 6.81 -14.21
C ARG A 70 -18.96 5.87 -14.13
N GLN A 71 -18.74 4.60 -13.93
CA GLN A 71 -19.81 3.64 -13.70
C GLN A 71 -20.53 3.91 -12.35
N TRP A 72 -19.83 4.48 -11.39
CA TRP A 72 -20.28 4.62 -10.01
C TRP A 72 -20.45 6.06 -9.54
N ILE A 73 -19.83 7.00 -10.22
CA ILE A 73 -19.77 8.41 -9.81
C ILE A 73 -20.09 9.30 -10.99
N SER A 74 -21.12 10.13 -10.83
CA SER A 74 -21.48 11.20 -11.76
C SER A 74 -21.18 12.54 -11.10
N LEU A 75 -20.53 13.46 -11.84
CA LEU A 75 -20.14 14.77 -11.36
C LEU A 75 -20.91 15.88 -12.08
N THR A 76 -21.41 16.83 -11.31
CA THR A 76 -21.91 18.13 -11.77
C THR A 76 -21.13 19.24 -11.05
N PRO A 77 -21.21 20.50 -11.49
CA PRO A 77 -20.47 21.58 -10.84
C PRO A 77 -20.70 21.72 -9.33
N GLY A 78 -21.89 21.33 -8.83
CA GLY A 78 -22.26 21.51 -7.42
C GLY A 78 -22.37 20.23 -6.61
N GLN A 79 -22.28 19.05 -7.21
CA GLN A 79 -22.46 17.80 -6.48
C GLN A 79 -21.83 16.59 -7.20
N ALA A 80 -21.45 15.60 -6.40
CA ALA A 80 -21.16 14.25 -6.85
C ALA A 80 -22.34 13.33 -6.48
N ILE A 81 -22.79 12.53 -7.46
CA ILE A 81 -23.79 11.48 -7.28
C ILE A 81 -23.05 10.16 -7.26
N ILE A 82 -23.05 9.48 -6.13
CA ILE A 82 -22.27 8.26 -5.88
C ILE A 82 -23.25 7.10 -5.73
N THR A 83 -23.11 6.08 -6.57
CA THR A 83 -23.94 4.87 -6.53
C THR A 83 -23.22 3.78 -5.72
N PRO A 84 -23.72 3.39 -4.55
CA PRO A 84 -23.13 2.34 -3.71
C PRO A 84 -23.06 0.98 -4.41
N HIS A 85 -24.16 0.52 -4.98
CA HIS A 85 -24.32 -0.70 -5.79
C HIS A 85 -25.57 -0.57 -6.67
N ASP A 86 -25.74 -1.49 -7.60
CA ASP A 86 -26.90 -1.48 -8.49
C ASP A 86 -28.21 -1.54 -7.69
N GLY A 87 -29.11 -0.60 -7.99
CA GLY A 87 -30.40 -0.48 -7.30
C GLY A 87 -30.38 0.21 -5.93
N ALA A 88 -29.21 0.62 -5.43
CA ALA A 88 -29.11 1.39 -4.19
C ALA A 88 -29.50 2.86 -4.42
N THR A 89 -30.00 3.49 -3.36
CA THR A 89 -30.22 4.93 -3.34
C THR A 89 -28.86 5.65 -3.42
N PRO A 90 -28.63 6.50 -4.45
CA PRO A 90 -27.38 7.24 -4.59
C PRO A 90 -27.14 8.19 -3.40
N VAL A 91 -25.87 8.31 -3.02
CA VAL A 91 -25.41 9.34 -2.09
C VAL A 91 -25.13 10.63 -2.88
N ILE A 92 -25.79 11.70 -2.51
CA ILE A 92 -25.57 13.03 -3.11
C ILE A 92 -24.63 13.80 -2.21
N LEU A 93 -23.41 14.05 -2.67
CA LEU A 93 -22.38 14.79 -1.95
C LEU A 93 -22.25 16.20 -2.53
N PRO A 94 -22.61 17.26 -1.79
CA PRO A 94 -22.38 18.64 -2.19
C PRO A 94 -20.88 18.93 -2.38
N LEU A 95 -20.51 19.60 -3.46
CA LEU A 95 -19.17 20.03 -3.79
C LEU A 95 -19.01 21.54 -3.60
N ALA A 96 -17.78 22.00 -3.38
CA ALA A 96 -17.48 23.43 -3.32
C ALA A 96 -17.57 24.06 -4.71
N SER A 97 -18.11 25.27 -4.79
CA SER A 97 -18.23 26.01 -6.04
C SER A 97 -16.89 26.55 -6.56
N THR A 98 -15.96 26.86 -5.66
CA THR A 98 -14.60 27.34 -5.94
C THR A 98 -13.62 26.78 -4.94
N GLU A 99 -12.32 26.84 -5.24
CA GLU A 99 -11.28 26.42 -4.30
C GLU A 99 -11.29 27.22 -3.01
N SER A 100 -11.55 28.53 -3.08
CA SER A 100 -11.64 29.40 -1.91
C SER A 100 -12.86 29.13 -1.03
N ALA A 101 -13.87 28.45 -1.55
CA ALA A 101 -15.06 28.03 -0.82
C ALA A 101 -14.95 26.63 -0.21
N THR A 102 -13.81 25.95 -0.39
CA THR A 102 -13.62 24.60 0.17
C THR A 102 -13.54 24.63 1.70
N LYS A 103 -14.20 23.65 2.32
CA LYS A 103 -14.15 23.45 3.76
C LYS A 103 -12.98 22.52 4.12
N ILE A 104 -12.50 22.64 5.35
CA ILE A 104 -11.54 21.68 5.91
C ILE A 104 -12.28 20.35 6.11
N PRO A 105 -11.74 19.22 5.57
CA PRO A 105 -12.36 17.91 5.75
C PRO A 105 -12.49 17.54 7.25
N SER A 106 -13.63 16.94 7.63
CA SER A 106 -13.79 16.35 8.96
C SER A 106 -13.01 15.05 9.05
N ARG A 107 -11.79 15.11 9.58
CA ARG A 107 -10.83 14.01 9.70
C ARG A 107 -10.06 14.08 11.02
N PHE A 108 -9.51 12.96 11.47
CA PHE A 108 -8.81 12.91 12.77
C PHE A 108 -7.33 13.33 12.69
N TRP A 109 -6.77 13.43 11.50
CA TRP A 109 -5.36 13.77 11.27
C TRP A 109 -5.19 15.22 10.82
N LYS A 110 -4.02 15.77 11.07
CA LYS A 110 -3.63 17.13 10.72
C LYS A 110 -2.58 17.11 9.63
N GLU A 111 -2.74 17.99 8.65
CA GLU A 111 -1.74 18.20 7.62
C GLU A 111 -0.57 19.07 8.12
N ARG A 112 0.54 19.07 7.37
CA ARG A 112 1.74 19.84 7.67
C ARG A 112 1.43 21.30 7.98
N GLY A 113 0.63 21.97 7.14
CA GLY A 113 0.27 23.38 7.30
C GLY A 113 -0.47 23.76 8.58
N GLN A 114 -1.02 22.75 9.30
CA GLN A 114 -1.72 22.95 10.57
C GLN A 114 -0.80 22.79 11.80
N ARG A 115 0.52 22.76 11.60
CA ARG A 115 1.53 22.47 12.61
C ARG A 115 2.52 23.61 12.74
N SER A 116 3.06 23.75 13.94
CA SER A 116 4.14 24.68 14.25
C SER A 116 5.34 23.88 14.78
N PRO A 117 6.37 23.64 13.96
CA PRO A 117 7.58 22.98 14.40
C PRO A 117 8.24 23.76 15.55
N GLN A 118 8.89 23.04 16.46
CA GLN A 118 9.62 23.65 17.58
C GLN A 118 11.13 23.59 17.31
N PRO A 119 11.92 24.58 17.72
CA PRO A 119 13.38 24.52 17.64
C PRO A 119 13.94 23.25 18.27
N GLY A 120 14.77 22.50 17.53
CA GLY A 120 15.35 21.23 17.99
C GLY A 120 14.40 20.05 18.03
N LYS A 121 13.11 20.23 17.76
CA LYS A 121 12.08 19.17 17.71
C LYS A 121 11.22 19.31 16.45
N PRO A 122 11.76 18.95 15.28
CA PRO A 122 11.07 19.15 13.99
C PRO A 122 9.74 18.40 13.87
N LEU A 123 9.54 17.36 14.66
CA LEU A 123 8.32 16.54 14.65
C LEU A 123 7.42 16.78 15.88
N ALA A 124 7.61 17.89 16.61
CA ALA A 124 6.80 18.21 17.77
C ALA A 124 5.31 18.23 17.45
N GLY A 125 4.52 17.53 18.26
CA GLY A 125 3.07 17.41 18.12
C GLY A 125 2.60 16.57 16.94
N LEU A 126 3.48 15.88 16.21
CA LEU A 126 3.13 14.92 15.17
C LEU A 126 2.87 13.54 15.80
N ARG A 127 1.72 12.97 15.47
CA ARG A 127 1.31 11.63 15.91
C ARG A 127 1.58 10.64 14.78
N ILE A 128 2.45 9.66 15.00
CA ILE A 128 2.88 8.70 13.97
C ILE A 128 2.55 7.27 14.42
N ALA A 129 1.90 6.50 13.56
CA ALA A 129 1.88 5.06 13.69
C ALA A 129 2.92 4.44 12.74
N ILE A 130 3.79 3.58 13.25
CA ILE A 130 4.68 2.79 12.42
C ILE A 130 4.04 1.41 12.24
N ASP A 131 3.86 0.99 11.00
CA ASP A 131 3.37 -0.34 10.63
C ASP A 131 4.50 -1.21 10.11
N PRO A 132 5.13 -2.06 10.97
CA PRO A 132 6.12 -3.01 10.51
C PRO A 132 5.42 -4.06 9.64
N GLY A 133 5.74 -4.10 8.34
CA GLY A 133 5.15 -5.04 7.40
C GLY A 133 5.32 -6.50 7.82
N HIS A 134 4.42 -7.35 7.34
CA HIS A 134 4.41 -8.79 7.60
C HIS A 134 4.28 -9.18 9.08
N LEU A 135 4.29 -10.47 9.37
CA LEU A 135 4.13 -11.02 10.73
C LEU A 135 5.46 -11.46 11.34
N GLY A 136 6.30 -12.10 10.52
CA GLY A 136 7.55 -12.70 10.95
C GLY A 136 7.39 -13.91 11.88
N GLY A 137 8.52 -14.46 12.37
CA GLY A 137 8.56 -15.61 13.24
C GLY A 137 7.91 -16.84 12.59
N LYS A 138 7.09 -17.57 13.34
CA LYS A 138 6.45 -18.79 12.86
C LYS A 138 5.52 -18.59 11.63
N PHE A 139 5.14 -17.37 11.32
CA PHE A 139 4.29 -17.05 10.17
C PHE A 139 5.07 -16.69 8.90
N ALA A 140 6.37 -16.39 9.01
CA ALA A 140 7.16 -15.89 7.89
C ALA A 140 7.20 -16.85 6.68
N ARG A 141 7.17 -18.17 6.91
CA ARG A 141 7.08 -19.18 5.85
C ARG A 141 5.69 -19.19 5.18
N MET A 142 4.61 -19.05 5.96
CA MET A 142 3.24 -18.95 5.45
C MET A 142 3.05 -17.72 4.55
N GLU A 143 3.68 -16.61 4.91
CA GLU A 143 3.64 -15.37 4.14
C GLU A 143 4.51 -15.40 2.88
N ALA A 144 5.27 -16.47 2.63
CA ALA A 144 6.33 -16.54 1.62
C ALA A 144 7.33 -15.36 1.75
N ARG A 145 7.67 -15.00 3.00
CA ARG A 145 8.60 -13.92 3.35
C ARG A 145 9.73 -14.44 4.24
N TRP A 146 10.21 -15.63 3.92
CA TRP A 146 11.27 -16.35 4.61
C TRP A 146 12.16 -17.10 3.63
N PHE A 147 13.45 -16.97 3.80
CA PHE A 147 14.42 -17.88 3.17
C PHE A 147 15.67 -18.03 4.04
N GLN A 148 16.46 -19.09 3.78
CA GLN A 148 17.71 -19.36 4.44
C GLN A 148 18.67 -20.05 3.45
N ILE A 149 19.92 -19.64 3.45
CA ILE A 149 20.97 -20.24 2.62
C ILE A 149 21.93 -21.00 3.50
N GLY A 150 21.96 -22.34 3.35
CA GLY A 150 22.81 -23.21 4.18
C GLY A 150 22.53 -22.99 5.66
N HIS A 151 23.58 -22.73 6.42
CA HIS A 151 23.52 -22.48 7.88
C HIS A 151 23.46 -20.98 8.23
N SER A 152 23.15 -20.12 7.27
CA SER A 152 23.03 -18.69 7.52
C SER A 152 21.87 -18.37 8.48
N ARG A 153 21.89 -17.16 9.07
CA ARG A 153 20.72 -16.64 9.77
C ARG A 153 19.54 -16.57 8.80
N PRO A 154 18.33 -17.03 9.17
CA PRO A 154 17.14 -16.85 8.35
C PRO A 154 16.89 -15.37 8.03
N VAL A 155 16.45 -15.10 6.81
CA VAL A 155 15.97 -13.78 6.38
C VAL A 155 14.45 -13.81 6.45
N GLU A 156 13.89 -12.97 7.32
CA GLU A 156 12.46 -12.87 7.57
C GLU A 156 12.03 -11.42 7.49
N GLU A 157 11.25 -11.05 6.47
CA GLU A 157 10.86 -9.66 6.27
C GLU A 157 10.16 -9.07 7.51
N GLY A 158 9.23 -9.83 8.11
CA GLY A 158 8.52 -9.35 9.29
C GLY A 158 9.41 -9.12 10.54
N GLU A 159 10.51 -9.88 10.72
CA GLU A 159 11.50 -9.59 11.76
C GLU A 159 12.31 -8.34 11.43
N MET A 160 12.77 -8.23 10.18
CA MET A 160 13.58 -7.11 9.70
C MET A 160 12.83 -5.77 9.86
N THR A 161 11.59 -5.72 9.41
CA THR A 161 10.75 -4.51 9.53
C THR A 161 10.46 -4.13 10.98
N LEU A 162 10.32 -5.11 11.87
CA LEU A 162 10.13 -4.85 13.30
C LEU A 162 11.39 -4.29 13.96
N ILE A 163 12.57 -4.73 13.56
CA ILE A 163 13.85 -4.16 14.03
C ILE A 163 13.93 -2.69 13.62
N VAL A 164 13.71 -2.40 12.33
CA VAL A 164 13.69 -1.01 11.82
C VAL A 164 12.68 -0.16 12.59
N ALA A 165 11.45 -0.66 12.78
CA ALA A 165 10.38 0.06 13.46
C ALA A 165 10.73 0.46 14.90
N LYS A 166 11.39 -0.43 15.65
CA LYS A 166 11.83 -0.15 17.03
C LYS A 166 12.92 0.91 17.09
N ILE A 167 13.84 0.90 16.12
CA ILE A 167 14.88 1.92 15.99
C ILE A 167 14.26 3.26 15.59
N LEU A 168 13.44 3.25 14.55
CA LEU A 168 12.76 4.43 14.02
C LEU A 168 11.89 5.11 15.09
N LYS A 169 11.11 4.32 15.85
CA LYS A 169 10.30 4.86 16.95
C LYS A 169 11.12 5.75 17.89
N LYS A 170 12.25 5.26 18.39
CA LYS A 170 13.12 6.01 19.30
C LYS A 170 13.65 7.31 18.68
N LYS A 171 13.98 7.29 17.37
CA LYS A 171 14.47 8.46 16.65
C LYS A 171 13.40 9.53 16.48
N LEU A 172 12.19 9.12 16.06
CA LEU A 172 11.07 10.04 15.89
C LEU A 172 10.61 10.64 17.22
N GLU A 173 10.61 9.88 18.30
CA GLU A 173 10.32 10.38 19.66
C GLU A 173 11.38 11.39 20.12
N ALA A 174 12.66 11.15 19.86
CA ALA A 174 13.72 12.11 20.15
C ALA A 174 13.55 13.43 19.36
N MET A 175 12.96 13.37 18.16
CA MET A 175 12.61 14.53 17.33
C MET A 175 11.28 15.20 17.74
N GLY A 176 10.59 14.70 18.77
CA GLY A 176 9.39 15.31 19.37
C GLY A 176 8.06 14.70 18.91
N ALA A 177 8.04 13.64 18.12
CA ALA A 177 6.81 12.97 17.73
C ALA A 177 6.26 12.07 18.86
N GLU A 178 4.93 11.86 18.84
CA GLU A 178 4.30 10.76 19.59
C GLU A 178 4.18 9.55 18.67
N VAL A 179 4.72 8.38 19.10
CA VAL A 179 4.89 7.25 18.18
C VAL A 179 4.34 5.94 18.73
N TRP A 180 3.51 5.27 17.94
CA TRP A 180 2.95 3.94 18.20
C TRP A 180 3.41 2.94 17.16
N LEU A 181 3.48 1.67 17.56
CA LEU A 181 3.69 0.54 16.66
C LEU A 181 2.36 -0.21 16.50
N THR A 182 1.99 -0.57 15.26
CA THR A 182 0.80 -1.43 15.05
C THR A 182 1.03 -2.84 15.59
N ARG A 183 2.28 -3.30 15.61
CA ARG A 183 2.74 -4.50 16.33
C ARG A 183 4.11 -4.28 16.97
N SER A 184 4.33 -4.81 18.18
CA SER A 184 5.58 -4.67 18.94
C SER A 184 6.40 -5.97 19.04
N ARG A 185 5.89 -7.07 18.48
CA ARG A 185 6.50 -8.41 18.48
C ARG A 185 6.21 -9.14 17.16
N ASN A 186 6.98 -10.18 16.86
CA ASN A 186 6.66 -11.08 15.76
C ASN A 186 5.34 -11.81 16.03
N GLY A 187 4.52 -11.93 14.99
CA GLY A 187 3.22 -12.59 15.05
C GLY A 187 2.05 -11.69 14.71
N ALA A 188 0.87 -12.30 14.65
CA ALA A 188 -0.36 -11.63 14.26
C ALA A 188 -0.93 -10.73 15.37
N THR A 189 -1.49 -9.60 14.99
CA THR A 189 -2.29 -8.73 15.87
C THR A 189 -3.76 -9.15 15.89
N THR A 190 -4.23 -9.80 14.82
CA THR A 190 -5.59 -10.35 14.76
C THR A 190 -5.72 -11.66 15.52
N SER A 191 -6.92 -11.90 16.08
CA SER A 191 -7.31 -13.18 16.66
C SER A 191 -7.71 -14.24 15.62
N LEU A 192 -7.92 -13.83 14.36
CA LEU A 192 -8.22 -14.75 13.26
C LEU A 192 -7.10 -15.78 13.07
N ARG A 193 -7.48 -16.97 12.58
CA ARG A 193 -6.55 -18.03 12.20
C ARG A 193 -7.09 -18.73 10.96
N PRO A 194 -6.23 -19.36 10.11
CA PRO A 194 -6.64 -19.98 8.86
C PRO A 194 -7.76 -21.01 9.01
N ASP A 195 -7.73 -21.81 10.07
CA ASP A 195 -8.77 -22.84 10.34
C ASP A 195 -10.18 -22.25 10.46
N LYS A 196 -10.29 -21.02 10.98
CA LYS A 196 -11.56 -20.29 11.12
C LYS A 196 -12.02 -19.58 9.84
N LEU A 197 -11.14 -19.48 8.85
CA LEU A 197 -11.39 -18.74 7.61
C LEU A 197 -11.77 -19.62 6.42
N LYS A 198 -11.87 -20.97 6.58
CA LYS A 198 -12.16 -21.88 5.49
C LYS A 198 -13.47 -21.60 4.76
N LYS A 199 -14.51 -21.16 5.48
CA LYS A 199 -15.79 -20.76 4.85
C LYS A 199 -15.61 -19.50 3.99
N ALA A 200 -14.95 -18.49 4.50
CA ALA A 200 -14.64 -17.26 3.75
C ALA A 200 -13.73 -17.55 2.54
N ALA A 201 -12.75 -18.44 2.71
CA ALA A 201 -11.87 -18.88 1.63
C ALA A 201 -12.63 -19.61 0.51
N ALA A 202 -13.61 -20.44 0.86
CA ALA A 202 -14.43 -21.11 -0.14
C ALA A 202 -15.27 -20.11 -0.95
N LEU A 203 -15.84 -19.09 -0.29
CA LEU A 203 -16.58 -18.02 -0.97
C LEU A 203 -15.68 -17.20 -1.89
N SER A 204 -14.49 -16.80 -1.42
CA SER A 204 -13.51 -16.06 -2.22
C SER A 204 -13.11 -16.83 -3.49
N LEU A 205 -12.79 -18.13 -3.36
CA LEU A 205 -12.46 -18.97 -4.51
C LEU A 205 -13.63 -19.13 -5.48
N GLN A 206 -14.86 -19.21 -4.96
CA GLN A 206 -16.06 -19.30 -5.79
C GLN A 206 -16.30 -18.01 -6.58
N GLU A 207 -16.12 -16.86 -5.96
CA GLU A 207 -16.23 -15.54 -6.62
C GLU A 207 -15.18 -15.37 -7.72
N GLU A 208 -13.97 -15.88 -7.51
CA GLU A 208 -12.88 -15.91 -8.50
C GLU A 208 -13.11 -16.97 -9.60
N GLY A 209 -14.13 -17.80 -9.51
CA GLY A 209 -14.37 -18.93 -10.42
C GLY A 209 -13.30 -20.02 -10.31
N ALA A 210 -12.55 -20.05 -9.21
CA ALA A 210 -11.47 -21.01 -8.99
C ALA A 210 -11.99 -22.36 -8.48
N PRO A 211 -11.42 -23.51 -8.94
CA PRO A 211 -11.86 -24.81 -8.48
C PRO A 211 -11.57 -25.01 -7.00
N LEU A 212 -12.56 -25.54 -6.28
CA LEU A 212 -12.42 -25.91 -4.87
C LEU A 212 -11.60 -27.19 -4.75
N SER A 213 -10.43 -27.10 -4.14
CA SER A 213 -9.63 -28.24 -3.69
C SER A 213 -9.12 -27.97 -2.28
N ARG A 214 -8.79 -29.04 -1.56
CA ARG A 214 -8.28 -28.93 -0.19
C ARG A 214 -7.07 -28.00 -0.11
N THR A 215 -6.08 -28.17 -0.99
CA THR A 215 -4.86 -27.36 -1.02
C THR A 215 -5.15 -25.88 -1.32
N ARG A 216 -6.03 -25.60 -2.29
CA ARG A 216 -6.42 -24.20 -2.60
C ARG A 216 -7.17 -23.55 -1.45
N LEU A 217 -8.06 -24.31 -0.81
CA LEU A 217 -8.82 -23.83 0.34
C LEU A 217 -7.91 -23.50 1.53
N GLU A 218 -6.91 -24.34 1.81
CA GLU A 218 -5.92 -24.10 2.85
C GLU A 218 -5.07 -22.87 2.53
N PHE A 219 -4.56 -22.77 1.30
CA PHE A 219 -3.77 -21.61 0.84
C PHE A 219 -4.58 -20.30 0.90
N GLU A 220 -5.83 -20.32 0.42
CA GLU A 220 -6.67 -19.12 0.46
C GLU A 220 -7.04 -18.73 1.90
N ALA A 221 -7.30 -19.68 2.78
CA ALA A 221 -7.53 -19.41 4.20
C ALA A 221 -6.31 -18.78 4.88
N GLU A 222 -5.10 -19.23 4.54
CA GLU A 222 -3.85 -18.61 4.99
C GLU A 222 -3.71 -17.19 4.43
N ARG A 223 -3.96 -16.98 3.12
CA ARG A 223 -3.93 -15.66 2.48
C ARG A 223 -4.91 -14.69 3.14
N LEU A 224 -6.14 -15.13 3.39
CA LEU A 224 -7.15 -14.33 4.07
C LEU A 224 -6.73 -13.98 5.51
N PHE A 225 -6.03 -14.87 6.19
CA PHE A 225 -5.53 -14.60 7.53
C PHE A 225 -4.46 -13.50 7.54
N TYR A 226 -3.33 -13.75 6.85
CA TYR A 226 -2.18 -12.86 7.01
C TYR A 226 -2.26 -11.60 6.13
N ARG A 227 -2.91 -11.67 4.97
CA ARG A 227 -2.93 -10.58 3.99
C ARG A 227 -4.21 -9.73 4.06
N VAL A 228 -5.30 -10.28 4.57
CA VAL A 228 -6.57 -9.54 4.66
C VAL A 228 -6.95 -9.26 6.11
N GLY A 229 -7.16 -10.30 6.90
CA GLY A 229 -7.61 -10.16 8.29
C GLY A 229 -6.62 -9.41 9.19
N GLU A 230 -5.33 -9.67 9.03
CA GLU A 230 -4.29 -8.95 9.76
C GLU A 230 -4.25 -7.46 9.39
N ILE A 231 -4.27 -7.13 8.08
CA ILE A 231 -4.24 -5.74 7.62
C ILE A 231 -5.50 -4.98 8.06
N ARG A 232 -6.69 -5.59 7.95
CA ARG A 232 -7.94 -4.99 8.45
C ARG A 232 -7.90 -4.74 9.97
N ASN A 233 -7.31 -5.65 10.75
CA ASN A 233 -7.16 -5.45 12.18
C ASN A 233 -6.21 -4.29 12.51
N ARG A 234 -5.09 -4.18 11.79
CA ARG A 234 -4.17 -3.03 11.93
C ARG A 234 -4.84 -1.72 11.53
N ALA A 235 -5.63 -1.72 10.44
CA ALA A 235 -6.38 -0.54 10.03
C ALA A 235 -7.39 -0.11 11.10
N ARG A 236 -8.12 -1.05 11.71
CA ARG A 236 -9.01 -0.73 12.84
C ARG A 236 -8.24 -0.13 14.03
N LEU A 237 -7.08 -0.68 14.37
CA LEU A 237 -6.22 -0.12 15.43
C LEU A 237 -5.79 1.32 15.08
N VAL A 238 -5.35 1.56 13.84
CA VAL A 238 -4.92 2.89 13.38
C VAL A 238 -6.08 3.88 13.37
N ASN A 239 -7.21 3.54 12.72
CA ASN A 239 -8.30 4.49 12.48
C ASN A 239 -9.14 4.79 13.72
N SER A 240 -9.29 3.79 14.64
CA SER A 240 -10.21 3.92 15.78
C SER A 240 -9.52 4.15 17.13
N VAL A 241 -8.26 3.66 17.30
CA VAL A 241 -7.56 3.72 18.60
C VAL A 241 -6.42 4.73 18.57
N ILE A 242 -5.44 4.55 17.66
CA ILE A 242 -4.25 5.41 17.60
C ILE A 242 -4.62 6.78 17.03
N ARG A 243 -5.35 6.80 15.91
CA ARG A 243 -5.75 8.02 15.19
C ARG A 243 -4.55 8.94 14.89
N PRO A 244 -3.51 8.45 14.20
CA PRO A 244 -2.28 9.20 13.96
C PRO A 244 -2.48 10.24 12.85
N ASP A 245 -1.54 11.17 12.73
CA ASP A 245 -1.49 12.10 11.59
C ASP A 245 -0.86 11.46 10.36
N LEU A 246 -0.01 10.44 10.57
CA LEU A 246 0.72 9.74 9.54
C LEU A 246 0.93 8.27 9.92
N VAL A 247 0.80 7.37 8.95
CA VAL A 247 1.30 6.00 9.06
C VAL A 247 2.59 5.85 8.25
N VAL A 248 3.60 5.21 8.83
CA VAL A 248 4.82 4.79 8.12
C VAL A 248 4.82 3.27 8.01
N CYS A 249 4.57 2.76 6.82
CA CYS A 249 4.67 1.34 6.52
C CYS A 249 6.11 1.00 6.14
N LEU A 250 6.69 0.01 6.80
CA LEU A 250 8.06 -0.44 6.58
C LEU A 250 8.06 -1.83 5.96
N HIS A 251 8.69 -1.94 4.79
CA HIS A 251 8.86 -3.20 4.06
C HIS A 251 10.30 -3.36 3.57
N PHE A 252 10.62 -4.54 3.09
CA PHE A 252 11.79 -4.84 2.26
C PHE A 252 11.28 -5.53 1.02
N ASN A 253 11.75 -5.09 -0.15
CA ASN A 253 11.37 -5.73 -1.39
C ASN A 253 12.04 -7.12 -1.54
N ALA A 254 11.56 -7.90 -2.48
CA ALA A 254 12.12 -9.19 -2.84
C ALA A 254 12.02 -9.42 -4.34
N GLU A 255 13.07 -9.98 -4.92
CA GLU A 255 13.02 -10.64 -6.22
C GLU A 255 12.71 -12.13 -6.03
N GLU A 256 12.26 -12.79 -7.08
CA GLU A 256 12.07 -14.23 -7.03
C GLU A 256 13.37 -14.94 -6.65
N TRP A 257 13.34 -15.76 -5.61
CA TRP A 257 14.50 -16.57 -5.19
C TRP A 257 14.44 -18.03 -5.65
N GLY A 258 13.48 -18.35 -6.54
CA GLY A 258 13.32 -19.68 -7.12
C GLY A 258 12.80 -20.73 -6.13
N ASN A 259 13.42 -21.89 -6.09
CA ASN A 259 13.00 -22.98 -5.21
C ASN A 259 13.25 -22.61 -3.72
N PRO A 260 12.22 -22.58 -2.86
CA PRO A 260 12.38 -22.25 -1.44
C PRO A 260 13.34 -23.17 -0.67
N ALA A 261 13.57 -24.41 -1.15
CA ALA A 261 14.54 -25.33 -0.57
C ALA A 261 15.99 -25.03 -1.00
N ARG A 262 16.18 -24.27 -2.06
CA ARG A 262 17.47 -23.82 -2.59
C ARG A 262 17.36 -22.38 -3.11
N PRO A 263 17.12 -21.42 -2.23
CA PRO A 263 16.93 -20.04 -2.64
C PRO A 263 18.21 -19.46 -3.26
N THR A 264 18.04 -18.60 -4.27
CA THR A 264 19.13 -17.92 -4.95
C THR A 264 19.16 -16.45 -4.60
N LEU A 265 20.37 -15.89 -4.52
CA LEU A 265 20.57 -14.46 -4.38
C LEU A 265 20.60 -13.79 -5.75
N THR A 266 20.14 -12.54 -5.81
CA THR A 266 20.20 -11.68 -7.00
C THR A 266 21.23 -10.56 -6.81
N ASP A 267 21.64 -9.94 -7.91
CA ASP A 267 22.43 -8.71 -7.90
C ASP A 267 21.54 -7.45 -7.91
N LYS A 268 20.23 -7.58 -8.19
CA LYS A 268 19.28 -6.47 -8.19
C LYS A 268 19.11 -5.93 -6.78
N ASN A 269 19.13 -4.61 -6.66
CA ASN A 269 18.85 -3.91 -5.42
C ASN A 269 18.31 -2.52 -5.76
N HIS A 270 17.18 -2.13 -5.21
CA HIS A 270 16.46 -0.92 -5.60
C HIS A 270 15.60 -0.38 -4.46
N LEU A 271 15.01 0.78 -4.70
CA LEU A 271 14.17 1.51 -3.77
C LEU A 271 12.94 2.03 -4.48
N HIS A 272 11.78 1.96 -3.87
CA HIS A 272 10.59 2.73 -4.24
C HIS A 272 9.67 2.97 -3.03
N LEU A 273 8.77 3.93 -3.19
CA LEU A 273 7.70 4.20 -2.25
C LEU A 273 6.36 4.14 -2.97
N LEU A 274 5.32 3.75 -2.24
CA LEU A 274 4.00 3.53 -2.79
C LEU A 274 2.96 4.46 -2.15
N LEU A 275 2.22 5.17 -3.01
CA LEU A 275 1.09 6.01 -2.63
C LEU A 275 -0.22 5.30 -2.93
N SER A 276 -1.29 5.69 -2.22
CA SER A 276 -2.63 5.14 -2.40
C SER A 276 -3.26 5.61 -3.70
N GLY A 277 -3.85 4.68 -4.47
CA GLY A 277 -4.53 4.94 -5.74
C GLY A 277 -4.29 3.85 -6.77
N GLY A 278 -4.49 4.15 -8.05
CA GLY A 278 -4.27 3.20 -9.15
C GLY A 278 -5.24 2.03 -9.15
N MET A 279 -6.47 2.25 -8.74
CA MET A 279 -7.52 1.22 -8.73
C MET A 279 -8.02 0.90 -10.13
N SER A 280 -8.27 -0.36 -10.39
CA SER A 280 -8.89 -0.87 -11.61
C SER A 280 -10.41 -0.98 -11.48
N GLY A 281 -11.09 -1.10 -12.63
CA GLY A 281 -12.54 -1.33 -12.66
C GLY A 281 -12.99 -2.58 -11.89
N ASN A 282 -12.17 -3.65 -11.88
CA ASN A 282 -12.49 -4.86 -11.12
C ASN A 282 -12.45 -4.63 -9.60
N GLU A 283 -11.52 -3.83 -9.11
CA GLU A 283 -11.44 -3.46 -7.69
C GLU A 283 -12.62 -2.56 -7.31
N LEU A 284 -13.05 -1.68 -8.24
CA LEU A 284 -14.22 -0.84 -8.02
C LEU A 284 -15.56 -1.60 -8.02
N LEU A 285 -15.62 -2.86 -8.41
CA LEU A 285 -16.82 -3.68 -8.22
C LEU A 285 -17.13 -3.89 -6.73
N HIS A 286 -16.12 -3.84 -5.86
CA HIS A 286 -16.29 -4.00 -4.42
C HIS A 286 -16.70 -2.67 -3.77
N GLU A 287 -17.83 -2.69 -3.09
CA GLU A 287 -18.42 -1.51 -2.46
C GLU A 287 -17.52 -0.89 -1.38
N ASP A 288 -16.92 -1.72 -0.54
CA ASP A 288 -16.01 -1.28 0.50
C ASP A 288 -14.71 -0.67 -0.07
N GLU A 289 -14.27 -1.12 -1.23
CA GLU A 289 -13.09 -0.55 -1.90
C GLU A 289 -13.38 0.84 -2.47
N ARG A 290 -14.53 1.03 -3.13
CA ARG A 290 -14.99 2.35 -3.58
C ARG A 290 -15.15 3.32 -2.43
N TYR A 291 -15.78 2.87 -1.34
CA TYR A 291 -15.99 3.70 -0.16
C TYR A 291 -14.66 4.15 0.45
N THR A 292 -13.72 3.24 0.71
CA THR A 292 -12.42 3.58 1.30
C THR A 292 -11.57 4.47 0.39
N MET A 293 -11.65 4.28 -0.92
CA MET A 293 -11.04 5.19 -1.91
C MET A 293 -11.60 6.61 -1.75
N LEU A 294 -12.92 6.76 -1.69
CA LEU A 294 -13.55 8.07 -1.53
C LEU A 294 -13.21 8.74 -0.21
N VAL A 295 -13.11 7.99 0.87
CA VAL A 295 -12.66 8.51 2.18
C VAL A 295 -11.24 9.09 2.07
N LYS A 296 -10.32 8.40 1.39
CA LYS A 296 -8.95 8.89 1.16
C LYS A 296 -8.94 10.14 0.28
N LEU A 297 -9.65 10.12 -0.85
CA LEU A 297 -9.73 11.24 -1.79
C LEU A 297 -10.31 12.48 -1.11
N LEU A 298 -11.50 12.35 -0.51
CA LEU A 298 -12.23 13.46 0.13
C LEU A 298 -11.54 13.94 1.41
N GLY A 299 -10.83 13.05 2.10
CA GLY A 299 -9.98 13.39 3.24
C GLY A 299 -8.75 14.21 2.83
N GLY A 300 -8.38 14.23 1.54
CA GLY A 300 -7.23 14.98 1.03
C GLY A 300 -5.88 14.36 1.36
N THR A 301 -5.80 13.03 1.55
CA THR A 301 -4.57 12.35 1.99
C THR A 301 -3.45 12.44 0.95
N HIS A 302 -3.79 12.45 -0.34
CA HIS A 302 -2.81 12.35 -1.43
C HIS A 302 -1.74 13.45 -1.37
N ARG A 303 -2.10 14.69 -1.05
CA ARG A 303 -1.14 15.81 -0.98
C ARG A 303 -0.09 15.59 0.11
N GLU A 304 -0.51 15.14 1.29
CA GLU A 304 0.41 14.83 2.40
C GLU A 304 1.25 13.58 2.10
N GLU A 305 0.63 12.53 1.54
CA GLU A 305 1.33 11.32 1.12
C GLU A 305 2.44 11.64 0.11
N LEU A 306 2.15 12.44 -0.91
CA LEU A 306 3.11 12.81 -1.94
C LEU A 306 4.27 13.60 -1.33
N GLY A 307 4.00 14.67 -0.59
CA GLY A 307 5.03 15.53 -0.04
C GLY A 307 5.94 14.81 0.97
N ALA A 308 5.36 14.03 1.89
CA ALA A 308 6.12 13.25 2.86
C ALA A 308 6.94 12.13 2.17
N SER A 309 6.33 11.44 1.19
CA SER A 309 7.02 10.38 0.44
C SER A 309 8.16 10.91 -0.43
N GLU A 310 8.03 12.10 -1.02
CA GLU A 310 9.12 12.72 -1.77
C GLU A 310 10.34 13.04 -0.90
N ALA A 311 10.11 13.57 0.30
CA ALA A 311 11.18 13.87 1.24
C ALA A 311 11.85 12.57 1.74
N VAL A 312 11.07 11.56 2.10
CA VAL A 312 11.58 10.26 2.55
C VAL A 312 12.33 9.54 1.42
N ALA A 313 11.82 9.58 0.19
CA ALA A 313 12.49 8.97 -0.98
C ALA A 313 13.86 9.61 -1.24
N ARG A 314 13.97 10.96 -1.21
CA ARG A 314 15.25 11.65 -1.34
C ARG A 314 16.23 11.24 -0.25
N SER A 315 15.79 11.23 0.99
CA SER A 315 16.63 10.85 2.12
C SER A 315 17.12 9.38 2.01
N LEU A 316 16.23 8.45 1.66
CA LEU A 316 16.58 7.05 1.41
C LEU A 316 17.56 6.92 0.23
N ALA A 317 17.30 7.57 -0.90
CA ALA A 317 18.18 7.53 -2.07
C ALA A 317 19.58 8.06 -1.74
N THR A 318 19.68 9.17 -1.01
CA THR A 318 20.95 9.75 -0.58
C THR A 318 21.70 8.84 0.39
N ALA A 319 21.01 8.25 1.37
CA ALA A 319 21.64 7.40 2.38
C ALA A 319 22.11 6.05 1.83
N THR A 320 21.36 5.48 0.88
CA THR A 320 21.57 4.09 0.41
C THR A 320 22.28 4.02 -0.94
N GLY A 321 22.21 5.06 -1.77
CA GLY A 321 22.67 5.04 -3.16
C GLY A 321 21.87 4.10 -4.08
N LEU A 322 20.71 3.60 -3.63
CA LEU A 322 19.90 2.66 -4.41
C LEU A 322 19.23 3.34 -5.61
N SER A 323 19.23 2.66 -6.73
CA SER A 323 18.48 3.08 -7.92
C SER A 323 16.97 2.91 -7.72
N PRO A 324 16.14 3.70 -8.44
CA PRO A 324 14.70 3.51 -8.39
C PRO A 324 14.28 2.18 -8.99
N PHE A 325 13.22 1.59 -8.45
CA PHE A 325 12.52 0.48 -9.08
C PHE A 325 11.57 1.00 -10.16
N THR A 326 11.49 0.30 -11.29
CA THR A 326 10.54 0.64 -12.36
C THR A 326 9.52 -0.47 -12.53
N TYR A 327 8.24 -0.13 -12.38
CA TYR A 327 7.14 -1.04 -12.69
C TYR A 327 6.94 -1.12 -14.23
N HIS A 328 6.74 -2.34 -14.72
CA HIS A 328 6.45 -2.61 -16.13
C HIS A 328 5.00 -3.08 -16.36
N SER A 329 4.22 -3.19 -15.30
CA SER A 329 2.83 -3.65 -15.34
C SER A 329 1.87 -2.49 -15.07
N ALA A 330 0.64 -2.60 -15.59
CA ALA A 330 -0.40 -1.58 -15.45
C ALA A 330 -0.94 -1.41 -14.01
N ASN A 331 -0.47 -2.22 -13.05
CA ASN A 331 -0.92 -2.19 -11.66
C ASN A 331 -0.25 -1.10 -10.80
N ALA A 332 0.65 -0.31 -11.40
CA ALA A 332 1.26 0.85 -10.76
C ALA A 332 1.50 1.95 -11.81
N ILE A 333 1.32 3.20 -11.43
CA ILE A 333 1.58 4.37 -12.26
C ILE A 333 2.53 5.33 -11.55
N PRO A 334 3.35 6.13 -12.27
CA PRO A 334 4.19 7.16 -11.65
C PRO A 334 3.35 8.15 -10.85
N ALA A 335 3.79 8.47 -9.62
CA ALA A 335 3.08 9.43 -8.76
C ALA A 335 3.44 10.90 -9.10
N SER A 336 4.67 11.13 -9.55
CA SER A 336 5.18 12.43 -9.94
C SER A 336 6.38 12.25 -10.89
N SER A 337 7.15 13.31 -11.13
CA SER A 337 8.44 13.22 -11.85
C SER A 337 9.55 12.54 -11.03
N ASN A 338 9.32 12.26 -9.74
CA ASN A 338 10.27 11.56 -8.91
C ASN A 338 10.23 10.04 -9.23
N PRO A 339 11.31 9.44 -9.78
CA PRO A 339 11.28 8.06 -10.25
C PRO A 339 11.14 7.01 -9.14
N TYR A 340 11.27 7.41 -7.89
CA TYR A 340 11.09 6.53 -6.74
C TYR A 340 9.64 6.39 -6.30
N LEU A 341 8.70 7.20 -6.81
CA LEU A 341 7.33 7.27 -6.33
C LEU A 341 6.34 6.67 -7.31
N TRP A 342 5.56 5.73 -6.81
CA TRP A 342 4.54 5.02 -7.59
C TRP A 342 3.20 5.03 -6.86
N ILE A 343 2.12 5.13 -7.59
CA ILE A 343 0.75 4.96 -7.10
C ILE A 343 0.34 3.51 -7.35
N ARG A 344 -0.13 2.84 -6.32
CA ARG A 344 -0.59 1.46 -6.41
C ARG A 344 -1.67 1.17 -5.38
N ASN A 345 -2.72 0.42 -5.79
CA ASN A 345 -3.74 -0.04 -4.87
C ASN A 345 -3.20 -1.17 -3.99
N LEU A 346 -2.89 -0.85 -2.75
CA LEU A 346 -2.56 -1.82 -1.71
C LEU A 346 -3.57 -1.73 -0.57
N LEU A 347 -3.99 -2.88 -0.04
CA LEU A 347 -4.99 -2.93 1.02
C LEU A 347 -4.61 -2.06 2.24
N ALA A 348 -3.36 -2.08 2.68
CA ALA A 348 -2.90 -1.26 3.79
C ALA A 348 -3.00 0.25 3.48
N ASN A 349 -2.48 0.69 2.33
CA ASN A 349 -2.54 2.10 1.90
C ASN A 349 -3.97 2.62 1.83
N ARG A 350 -4.90 1.80 1.34
CA ARG A 350 -6.30 2.18 1.19
C ARG A 350 -7.03 2.22 2.51
N LEU A 351 -6.79 1.25 3.41
CA LEU A 351 -7.56 1.12 4.65
C LEU A 351 -7.14 2.09 5.76
N PHE A 352 -5.91 2.61 5.75
CA PHE A 352 -5.52 3.66 6.69
C PHE A 352 -6.11 5.00 6.22
N GLU A 353 -7.08 5.56 6.97
CA GLU A 353 -7.80 6.79 6.60
C GLU A 353 -6.93 8.07 6.69
N CYS A 354 -5.76 8.01 7.30
CA CYS A 354 -4.77 9.08 7.31
C CYS A 354 -3.72 8.91 6.19
N PRO A 355 -2.84 9.89 5.96
CA PRO A 355 -1.72 9.78 5.04
C PRO A 355 -0.79 8.61 5.36
N VAL A 356 -0.24 7.99 4.33
CA VAL A 356 0.67 6.85 4.44
C VAL A 356 1.96 7.12 3.68
N VAL A 357 3.10 6.88 4.32
CA VAL A 357 4.41 6.75 3.67
C VAL A 357 4.76 5.26 3.66
N TYR A 358 4.68 4.63 2.50
CA TYR A 358 4.89 3.21 2.33
C TYR A 358 6.23 2.94 1.66
N CYS A 359 7.19 2.45 2.44
CA CYS A 359 8.58 2.31 2.04
C CYS A 359 8.92 0.88 1.64
N GLU A 360 9.56 0.72 0.47
CA GLU A 360 10.06 -0.55 -0.09
C GLU A 360 11.53 -0.41 -0.51
N PRO A 361 12.46 -0.05 0.39
CA PRO A 361 13.89 -0.05 0.06
C PRO A 361 14.46 -1.46 0.19
N TYR A 362 15.57 -1.67 -0.51
CA TYR A 362 16.35 -2.90 -0.51
C TYR A 362 15.59 -4.12 -1.06
N VAL A 363 16.34 -5.01 -1.66
CA VAL A 363 15.85 -6.34 -2.06
C VAL A 363 16.44 -7.36 -1.09
N MET A 364 15.62 -7.97 -0.24
CA MET A 364 16.09 -8.78 0.89
C MET A 364 16.92 -10.01 0.46
N ASN A 365 16.73 -10.53 -0.77
CA ASN A 365 17.56 -11.58 -1.38
C ASN A 365 18.63 -11.04 -2.33
N SER A 366 18.92 -9.74 -2.31
CA SER A 366 20.11 -9.18 -2.96
C SER A 366 21.36 -9.58 -2.20
N LYS A 367 22.45 -9.95 -2.90
CA LYS A 367 23.73 -10.35 -2.28
C LYS A 367 24.25 -9.34 -1.25
N PRO A 368 24.35 -8.03 -1.57
CA PRO A 368 24.81 -7.04 -0.59
C PRO A 368 23.86 -6.89 0.60
N VAL A 369 22.55 -6.98 0.40
CA VAL A 369 21.56 -6.89 1.49
C VAL A 369 21.63 -8.14 2.38
N PHE A 370 21.67 -9.33 1.78
CA PHE A 370 21.83 -10.58 2.50
C PHE A 370 23.06 -10.54 3.42
N ASN A 371 24.23 -10.13 2.91
CA ASN A 371 25.46 -10.03 3.69
C ASN A 371 25.32 -9.07 4.89
N ARG A 372 24.63 -7.94 4.70
CA ARG A 372 24.37 -6.98 5.79
C ARG A 372 23.39 -7.50 6.83
N VAL A 373 22.34 -8.21 6.39
CA VAL A 373 21.34 -8.83 7.28
C VAL A 373 21.97 -9.92 8.17
N GLN A 374 22.96 -10.67 7.65
CA GLN A 374 23.69 -11.68 8.45
C GLN A 374 24.42 -11.08 9.64
N LEU A 375 24.79 -9.80 9.61
CA LEU A 375 25.48 -9.12 10.72
C LEU A 375 24.55 -8.70 11.87
N ALA A 376 23.24 -8.92 11.75
CA ALA A 376 22.22 -8.43 12.67
C ALA A 376 22.25 -6.90 12.83
N ASP A 377 21.58 -6.35 13.87
CA ASP A 377 21.72 -4.94 14.22
C ASP A 377 22.99 -4.70 15.03
N TYR A 378 23.65 -3.58 14.78
CA TYR A 378 24.85 -3.16 15.52
C TYR A 378 24.96 -1.62 15.57
N GLU A 379 25.63 -1.11 16.56
CA GLU A 379 25.98 0.31 16.67
C GLU A 379 27.28 0.63 15.96
N GLY A 380 27.41 1.89 15.54
CA GLY A 380 28.57 2.36 14.78
C GLY A 380 28.63 1.79 13.37
N ARG A 381 29.83 1.54 12.88
CA ARG A 381 30.08 1.10 11.51
C ARG A 381 30.94 -0.18 11.51
N ARG A 382 30.68 -1.08 10.57
CA ARG A 382 31.48 -2.31 10.38
C ARG A 382 31.95 -2.42 8.94
N ASN A 383 33.06 -3.12 8.72
CA ASN A 383 33.52 -3.44 7.38
C ASN A 383 32.62 -4.54 6.77
N VAL A 384 32.02 -4.24 5.64
CA VAL A 384 31.17 -5.14 4.87
C VAL A 384 31.62 -5.07 3.42
N GLY A 385 32.31 -6.11 2.93
CA GLY A 385 32.81 -6.15 1.55
C GLY A 385 33.79 -5.03 1.21
N GLY A 386 34.60 -4.58 2.16
CA GLY A 386 35.56 -3.50 1.97
C GLY A 386 35.00 -2.09 2.27
N LEU A 387 33.70 -1.96 2.50
CA LEU A 387 33.04 -0.69 2.81
C LEU A 387 32.74 -0.58 4.30
N SER A 388 33.00 0.58 4.90
CA SER A 388 32.58 0.89 6.27
C SER A 388 31.10 1.31 6.24
N LEU A 389 30.20 0.45 6.74
CA LEU A 389 28.76 0.66 6.67
C LEU A 389 28.11 0.60 8.06
N PRO A 390 27.04 1.38 8.30
CA PRO A 390 26.18 1.18 9.49
C PRO A 390 25.34 -0.10 9.32
N SER A 391 24.69 -0.53 10.42
CA SER A 391 23.64 -1.55 10.33
C SER A 391 22.59 -1.14 9.29
N ILE A 392 22.16 -2.07 8.42
CA ILE A 392 21.15 -1.83 7.39
C ILE A 392 19.83 -1.34 8.02
N TYR A 393 19.50 -1.84 9.20
CA TYR A 393 18.29 -1.45 9.93
C TYR A 393 18.37 0.00 10.43
N ARG A 394 19.56 0.42 10.88
CA ARG A 394 19.81 1.80 11.34
C ARG A 394 19.85 2.77 10.17
N GLU A 395 20.53 2.42 9.08
CA GLU A 395 20.55 3.22 7.85
C GLU A 395 19.12 3.48 7.32
N TYR A 396 18.27 2.45 7.28
CA TYR A 396 16.89 2.59 6.89
C TYR A 396 16.12 3.51 7.85
N ALA A 397 16.21 3.26 9.15
CA ALA A 397 15.50 4.06 10.15
C ALA A 397 15.97 5.52 10.17
N ASP A 398 17.28 5.78 10.02
CA ASP A 398 17.86 7.13 9.97
C ASP A 398 17.35 7.90 8.76
N ALA A 399 17.36 7.26 7.58
CA ALA A 399 16.90 7.92 6.36
C ALA A 399 15.40 8.26 6.40
N VAL A 400 14.54 7.36 6.93
CA VAL A 400 13.11 7.66 7.08
C VAL A 400 12.90 8.79 8.09
N ALA A 401 13.59 8.76 9.24
CA ALA A 401 13.47 9.80 10.25
C ALA A 401 13.91 11.16 9.72
N GLN A 402 15.03 11.21 8.97
CA GLN A 402 15.53 12.45 8.35
C GLN A 402 14.53 12.99 7.33
N GLY A 403 14.01 12.14 6.42
CA GLY A 403 13.05 12.57 5.41
C GLY A 403 11.74 13.12 6.02
N LEU A 404 11.26 12.53 7.12
CA LEU A 404 10.11 13.07 7.85
C LEU A 404 10.44 14.40 8.54
N ALA A 405 11.64 14.53 9.12
CA ALA A 405 12.08 15.77 9.72
C ALA A 405 12.22 16.90 8.67
N ASP A 406 12.74 16.58 7.49
CA ASP A 406 12.85 17.53 6.37
C ASP A 406 11.48 18.02 5.90
N TYR A 407 10.49 17.12 5.83
CA TYR A 407 9.14 17.48 5.40
C TYR A 407 8.39 18.28 6.47
N TYR A 408 8.31 17.78 7.69
CA TYR A 408 7.48 18.38 8.75
C TYR A 408 8.19 19.49 9.53
N GLY A 409 9.51 19.49 9.59
CA GLY A 409 10.31 20.48 10.32
C GLY A 409 10.62 21.76 9.53
N GLY A 410 10.48 21.74 8.20
CA GLY A 410 10.62 22.94 7.37
C GLY A 410 9.42 23.87 7.54
N ALA A 411 9.64 25.18 7.33
CA ALA A 411 8.53 26.14 7.26
C ALA A 411 7.53 25.69 6.18
N ALA A 412 6.23 25.82 6.46
CA ALA A 412 5.21 25.67 5.42
C ALA A 412 5.35 26.89 4.49
N ASN A 413 5.82 26.65 3.24
CA ASN A 413 5.82 27.68 2.21
C ASN A 413 4.40 27.94 1.72
#